data_7244681a507810665a6d6febd091f673
#
_entry.id   7244681a507810665a6d6febd091f673
#
_cell.length_a   1.000
_cell.length_b   1.000
_cell.length_c   1.000
_cell.angle_alpha   90.00
_cell.angle_beta   90.00
_cell.angle_gamma   90.00
#
_symmetry.space_group_name_H-M   'P 1'
#
loop_
_entity.id
_entity.type
_entity.pdbx_description
1 polymer ?
#
loop_
_entity_poly.entity_id
_entity_poly.type
_entity_poly.pdbx_seq_one_letter_code
_entity_poly.pdbx_strand_id
1 'polypeptide(L)'
;DVPYVSFAQVQDTRGTNEGWDLRVTLSDFENNDVQTRNTTLYGTEIEFTSPTLEYVGNEGNEPAVHAPNLVLSAGGEAQSVLAAETGRGAGTSSVVWGDQMELNNSTSDIVRNEGILLHIPGATAKDAVEYAATLTWELNQSPGMAGETIN
;
A
#
# COMPACT_ATOMS: atom_id res chain seq x y z
N ASP A 1 -23.36 4.21 2.38
CA ASP A 1 -21.95 4.58 2.11
C ASP A 1 -21.53 4.11 0.73
N VAL A 2 -20.82 4.97 0.01
CA VAL A 2 -20.24 4.62 -1.29
C VAL A 2 -18.84 4.06 -1.03
N PRO A 3 -18.53 2.84 -1.47
CA PRO A 3 -17.19 2.31 -1.32
C PRO A 3 -16.20 3.04 -2.23
N TYR A 4 -15.00 3.26 -1.74
CA TYR A 4 -13.92 3.90 -2.49
C TYR A 4 -12.72 2.97 -2.61
N VAL A 5 -11.99 3.10 -3.71
CA VAL A 5 -10.70 2.42 -3.87
C VAL A 5 -9.67 3.06 -2.95
N SER A 6 -8.69 2.27 -2.54
CA SER A 6 -7.56 2.78 -1.75
C SER A 6 -6.51 3.38 -2.66
N PHE A 7 -5.91 4.48 -2.23
CA PHE A 7 -4.88 5.16 -3.00
C PHE A 7 -3.83 5.80 -2.10
N ALA A 8 -2.67 6.06 -2.70
CA ALA A 8 -1.61 6.87 -2.11
C ALA A 8 -1.19 7.94 -3.11
N GLN A 9 -0.87 9.13 -2.64
CA GLN A 9 -0.55 10.26 -3.49
C GLN A 9 0.69 10.99 -2.98
N VAL A 10 1.57 11.35 -3.92
CA VAL A 10 2.74 12.19 -3.66
C VAL A 10 2.66 13.41 -4.55
N GLN A 11 2.86 14.58 -3.95
CA GLN A 11 2.93 15.85 -4.67
C GLN A 11 4.34 16.43 -4.50
N ASP A 12 5.06 16.60 -5.61
CA ASP A 12 6.40 17.18 -5.63
C ASP A 12 6.36 18.55 -6.33
N THR A 13 6.45 19.59 -5.54
CA THR A 13 6.41 20.97 -5.99
C THR A 13 7.75 21.71 -5.79
N ARG A 14 8.82 20.97 -5.48
CA ARG A 14 10.14 21.59 -5.20
C ARG A 14 10.76 22.29 -6.41
N GLY A 15 10.40 21.86 -7.62
CA GLY A 15 10.94 22.42 -8.86
C GLY A 15 12.35 21.95 -9.20
N THR A 16 12.95 21.09 -8.40
CA THR A 16 14.31 20.58 -8.60
C THR A 16 14.37 19.24 -9.32
N ASN A 17 13.25 18.52 -9.34
CA ASN A 17 13.11 17.22 -9.99
C ASN A 17 14.16 16.20 -9.52
N GLU A 18 14.44 16.20 -8.21
CA GLU A 18 15.49 15.37 -7.59
C GLU A 18 15.08 13.92 -7.38
N GLY A 19 13.78 13.64 -7.49
CA GLY A 19 13.25 12.32 -7.18
C GLY A 19 12.82 12.18 -5.73
N TRP A 20 12.21 11.04 -5.41
CA TRP A 20 11.69 10.73 -4.08
C TRP A 20 11.33 9.24 -4.00
N ASP A 21 11.06 8.76 -2.79
CA ASP A 21 10.70 7.37 -2.53
C ASP A 21 9.64 7.31 -1.44
N LEU A 22 8.44 6.80 -1.78
CA LEU A 22 7.37 6.58 -0.82
C LEU A 22 7.40 5.15 -0.34
N ARG A 23 7.62 4.95 0.95
CA ARG A 23 7.70 3.65 1.59
C ARG A 23 6.56 3.44 2.57
N VAL A 24 6.23 2.18 2.80
CA VAL A 24 5.22 1.80 3.79
C VAL A 24 5.71 0.61 4.61
N THR A 25 5.36 0.62 5.88
CA THR A 25 5.66 -0.46 6.83
C THR A 25 4.36 -0.90 7.47
N LEU A 26 4.20 -2.21 7.64
CA LEU A 26 3.05 -2.79 8.34
C LEU A 26 3.51 -3.27 9.71
N SER A 27 2.84 -2.80 10.77
CA SER A 27 3.06 -3.31 12.12
C SER A 27 2.48 -4.71 12.29
N ASP A 28 2.81 -5.36 13.40
CA ASP A 28 2.11 -6.60 13.77
C ASP A 28 0.62 -6.34 13.96
N PHE A 29 -0.21 -7.35 13.67
CA PHE A 29 -1.62 -7.34 14.02
C PHE A 29 -1.75 -7.79 15.47
N GLU A 30 -2.22 -6.90 16.33
CA GLU A 30 -2.28 -7.11 17.76
C GLU A 30 -3.67 -6.77 18.32
N ASN A 31 -4.00 -7.41 19.44
CA ASN A 31 -5.12 -7.01 20.27
C ASN A 31 -4.62 -6.60 21.65
N ASN A 32 -5.38 -5.76 22.31
CA ASN A 32 -5.05 -5.25 23.66
C ASN A 32 -5.86 -5.93 24.77
N ASP A 33 -6.56 -7.03 24.45
CA ASP A 33 -7.35 -7.73 25.43
C ASP A 33 -6.45 -8.65 26.27
N VAL A 34 -6.26 -8.27 27.53
CA VAL A 34 -5.41 -9.02 28.47
C VAL A 34 -5.95 -10.41 28.82
N GLN A 35 -7.20 -10.68 28.47
CA GLN A 35 -7.82 -12.00 28.67
C GLN A 35 -7.51 -12.97 27.53
N THR A 36 -6.95 -12.50 26.42
CA THR A 36 -6.63 -13.37 25.29
C THR A 36 -5.27 -14.00 25.45
N ARG A 37 -5.15 -15.21 24.88
CA ARG A 37 -3.93 -15.99 24.89
C ARG A 37 -2.99 -15.61 23.76
N ASN A 38 -3.56 -15.28 22.60
CA ASN A 38 -2.82 -14.92 21.39
C ASN A 38 -3.01 -13.44 21.09
N THR A 39 -2.08 -12.61 21.54
CA THR A 39 -2.16 -11.15 21.36
C THR A 39 -1.68 -10.68 19.99
N THR A 40 -0.89 -11.49 19.29
CA THR A 40 -0.30 -11.15 18.00
C THR A 40 -0.65 -12.22 16.96
N LEU A 41 -1.05 -11.77 15.75
CA LEU A 41 -1.24 -12.65 14.60
C LEU A 41 0.07 -12.75 13.81
N TYR A 42 0.84 -13.78 14.04
CA TYR A 42 2.11 -13.98 13.35
C TYR A 42 1.92 -14.47 11.93
N GLY A 43 2.82 -14.05 11.02
CA GLY A 43 2.83 -14.48 9.63
C GLY A 43 1.77 -13.83 8.76
N THR A 44 1.08 -12.81 9.26
CA THR A 44 0.04 -12.10 8.51
C THR A 44 0.67 -11.18 7.46
N GLU A 45 0.05 -11.13 6.29
CA GLU A 45 0.50 -10.28 5.19
C GLU A 45 -0.67 -9.50 4.61
N ILE A 46 -0.38 -8.29 4.09
CA ILE A 46 -1.33 -7.53 3.27
C ILE A 46 -0.75 -7.45 1.86
N GLU A 47 -1.57 -7.80 0.89
CA GLU A 47 -1.22 -7.71 -0.53
C GLU A 47 -2.01 -6.59 -1.20
N PHE A 48 -1.30 -5.67 -1.86
CA PHE A 48 -1.86 -4.62 -2.69
C PHE A 48 -1.72 -5.06 -4.13
N THR A 49 -2.84 -5.26 -4.81
CA THR A 49 -2.87 -5.84 -6.15
C THR A 49 -3.22 -4.82 -7.21
N SER A 50 -2.74 -5.08 -8.43
CA SER A 50 -3.15 -4.34 -9.64
C SER A 50 -3.09 -2.82 -9.47
N PRO A 51 -1.92 -2.25 -9.16
CA PRO A 51 -1.78 -0.81 -9.01
C PRO A 51 -1.97 -0.10 -10.34
N THR A 52 -2.65 1.04 -10.30
CA THR A 52 -2.78 1.94 -11.44
C THR A 52 -2.15 3.29 -11.07
N LEU A 53 -1.22 3.75 -11.89
CA LEU A 53 -0.59 5.05 -11.71
C LEU A 53 -1.40 6.13 -12.43
N GLU A 54 -1.71 7.19 -11.71
CA GLU A 54 -2.26 8.42 -12.27
C GLU A 54 -1.24 9.53 -12.03
N TYR A 55 -0.77 10.15 -13.09
CA TYR A 55 0.28 11.17 -12.99
C TYR A 55 -0.15 12.46 -13.70
N VAL A 56 0.00 13.57 -13.00
CA VAL A 56 -0.21 14.91 -13.55
C VAL A 56 1.10 15.68 -13.44
N GLY A 57 1.76 15.86 -14.57
CA GLY A 57 3.06 16.51 -14.67
C GLY A 57 3.56 16.49 -16.10
N ASN A 58 4.86 16.63 -16.27
CA ASN A 58 5.47 16.60 -17.61
C ASN A 58 5.54 15.16 -18.14
N GLU A 59 5.15 14.99 -19.38
CA GLU A 59 5.25 13.72 -20.07
C GLU A 59 6.68 13.16 -20.02
N GLY A 60 6.79 11.88 -19.70
CA GLY A 60 8.09 11.22 -19.58
C GLY A 60 8.72 11.31 -18.20
N ASN A 61 8.11 12.04 -17.27
CA ASN A 61 8.63 12.20 -15.91
C ASN A 61 7.86 11.36 -14.87
N GLU A 62 7.10 10.39 -15.32
CA GLU A 62 6.31 9.52 -14.45
C GLU A 62 7.21 8.75 -13.45
N PRO A 63 6.77 8.61 -12.20
CA PRO A 63 7.46 7.73 -11.25
C PRO A 63 7.18 6.26 -11.58
N ALA A 64 7.89 5.37 -10.91
CA ALA A 64 7.67 3.93 -11.00
C ALA A 64 6.81 3.44 -9.84
N VAL A 65 5.89 2.54 -10.12
CA VAL A 65 5.01 1.89 -9.15
C VAL A 65 5.52 0.49 -8.87
N HIS A 66 5.47 0.04 -7.63
CA HIS A 66 5.75 -1.35 -7.29
C HIS A 66 4.67 -2.25 -7.90
N ALA A 67 5.06 -3.05 -8.87
CA ALA A 67 4.14 -3.91 -9.63
C ALA A 67 4.74 -5.31 -9.81
N PRO A 68 3.90 -6.33 -10.07
CA PRO A 68 2.46 -6.27 -10.17
C PRO A 68 1.73 -6.16 -8.83
N ASN A 69 2.29 -6.74 -7.76
CA ASN A 69 1.67 -6.77 -6.45
C ASN A 69 2.69 -6.40 -5.38
N LEU A 70 2.26 -5.61 -4.41
CA LEU A 70 3.05 -5.26 -3.24
C LEU A 70 2.57 -6.11 -2.07
N VAL A 71 3.49 -6.87 -1.45
CA VAL A 71 3.18 -7.69 -0.28
C VAL A 71 3.91 -7.12 0.93
N LEU A 72 3.18 -6.77 1.98
CA LEU A 72 3.72 -6.31 3.24
C LEU A 72 3.56 -7.39 4.29
N SER A 73 4.68 -7.82 4.87
CA SER A 73 4.67 -8.74 6.00
C SER A 73 4.49 -7.96 7.30
N ALA A 74 3.57 -8.40 8.15
CA ALA A 74 3.35 -7.78 9.45
C ALA A 74 4.63 -7.83 10.30
N GLY A 75 5.05 -6.67 10.83
CA GLY A 75 6.30 -6.55 11.57
C GLY A 75 7.56 -6.63 10.71
N GLY A 76 7.41 -6.62 9.38
CA GLY A 76 8.51 -6.71 8.43
C GLY A 76 9.12 -5.35 8.10
N GLU A 77 9.99 -5.36 7.11
CA GLU A 77 10.69 -4.16 6.65
C GLU A 77 9.80 -3.27 5.77
N ALA A 78 10.16 -2.00 5.68
CA ALA A 78 9.51 -1.06 4.79
C ALA A 78 9.71 -1.46 3.33
N GLN A 79 8.65 -1.27 2.52
CA GLN A 79 8.69 -1.52 1.08
C GLN A 79 8.44 -0.21 0.34
N SER A 80 9.15 -0.02 -0.77
CA SER A 80 8.90 1.11 -1.66
C SER A 80 7.64 0.86 -2.47
N VAL A 81 6.69 1.77 -2.38
CA VAL A 81 5.39 1.67 -3.04
C VAL A 81 5.39 2.41 -4.38
N LEU A 82 5.98 3.59 -4.36
CA LEU A 82 6.00 4.53 -5.48
C LEU A 82 7.28 5.33 -5.35
N ALA A 83 8.07 5.42 -6.41
CA ALA A 83 9.36 6.11 -6.35
C ALA A 83 9.69 6.80 -7.66
N ALA A 84 10.38 7.91 -7.54
CA ALA A 84 10.86 8.67 -8.68
C ALA A 84 12.38 8.76 -8.65
N GLU A 85 13.00 8.44 -9.77
CA GLU A 85 14.42 8.66 -9.97
C GLU A 85 14.71 10.14 -10.16
N THR A 86 15.97 10.51 -10.11
CA THR A 86 16.40 11.86 -10.46
C THR A 86 15.92 12.23 -11.87
N GLY A 87 15.29 13.37 -12.00
CA GLY A 87 14.69 13.81 -13.25
C GLY A 87 13.22 13.41 -13.42
N ARG A 88 12.63 12.78 -12.41
CA ARG A 88 11.25 12.30 -12.47
C ARG A 88 10.43 12.68 -11.25
N GLY A 89 9.13 12.55 -11.37
CA GLY A 89 8.20 12.63 -10.25
C GLY A 89 7.74 14.03 -9.84
N ALA A 90 8.21 15.07 -10.54
CA ALA A 90 7.69 16.42 -10.30
C ALA A 90 6.22 16.50 -10.73
N GLY A 91 5.39 17.09 -9.88
CA GLY A 91 3.94 17.14 -10.07
C GLY A 91 3.19 16.26 -9.08
N THR A 92 2.05 15.74 -9.48
CA THR A 92 1.20 14.91 -8.63
C THR A 92 1.17 13.48 -9.15
N SER A 93 1.57 12.54 -8.30
CA SER A 93 1.59 11.11 -8.61
C SER A 93 0.68 10.38 -7.65
N SER A 94 -0.23 9.57 -8.17
CA SER A 94 -1.15 8.77 -7.36
C SER A 94 -1.09 7.32 -7.81
N VAL A 95 -1.04 6.42 -6.86
CA VAL A 95 -1.24 5.00 -7.13
C VAL A 95 -2.57 4.57 -6.52
N VAL A 96 -3.37 3.87 -7.31
CA VAL A 96 -4.71 3.41 -6.94
C VAL A 96 -4.73 1.89 -7.01
N TRP A 97 -5.26 1.26 -5.96
CA TRP A 97 -5.47 -0.19 -5.91
C TRP A 97 -6.97 -0.48 -5.92
N GLY A 98 -7.38 -1.34 -6.84
CA GLY A 98 -8.80 -1.66 -7.05
C GLY A 98 -9.41 -0.86 -8.19
N ASP A 99 -10.67 -1.14 -8.48
CA ASP A 99 -11.42 -0.50 -9.56
C ASP A 99 -12.69 0.14 -9.00
N GLN A 100 -12.73 1.47 -9.04
CA GLN A 100 -13.88 2.23 -8.54
C GLN A 100 -15.15 1.96 -9.36
N MET A 101 -15.02 1.74 -10.66
CA MET A 101 -16.18 1.41 -11.50
C MET A 101 -16.76 0.04 -11.14
N GLU A 102 -15.90 -0.92 -10.88
CA GLU A 102 -16.31 -2.24 -10.44
C GLU A 102 -17.04 -2.16 -9.08
N LEU A 103 -16.50 -1.38 -8.15
CA LEU A 103 -17.15 -1.16 -6.85
C LEU A 103 -18.50 -0.47 -7.00
N ASN A 104 -18.60 0.55 -7.86
CA ASN A 104 -19.84 1.30 -8.07
C ASN A 104 -20.93 0.45 -8.75
N ASN A 105 -20.54 -0.52 -9.56
CA ASN A 105 -21.44 -1.40 -10.29
C ASN A 105 -21.77 -2.69 -9.54
N SER A 106 -21.23 -2.87 -8.35
CA SER A 106 -21.49 -4.05 -7.54
C SER A 106 -22.95 -4.08 -7.10
N THR A 107 -23.60 -5.24 -7.29
CA THR A 107 -24.96 -5.50 -6.83
C THR A 107 -24.99 -6.30 -5.53
N SER A 108 -23.82 -6.58 -4.98
CA SER A 108 -23.68 -7.32 -3.73
C SER A 108 -23.89 -6.41 -2.52
N ASP A 109 -24.58 -6.92 -1.51
CA ASP A 109 -24.75 -6.23 -0.22
C ASP A 109 -23.39 -6.07 0.50
N ILE A 110 -22.41 -6.91 0.16
CA ILE A 110 -21.05 -6.83 0.70
C ILE A 110 -20.12 -6.41 -0.43
N VAL A 111 -19.69 -5.16 -0.38
CA VAL A 111 -18.74 -4.63 -1.36
C VAL A 111 -17.34 -4.72 -0.76
N ARG A 112 -16.44 -5.36 -1.50
CA ARG A 112 -15.03 -5.54 -1.10
C ARG A 112 -14.11 -4.85 -2.11
N ASN A 113 -13.10 -4.18 -1.61
CA ASN A 113 -12.01 -3.73 -2.47
C ASN A 113 -11.02 -4.89 -2.65
N GLU A 114 -11.09 -5.57 -3.78
CA GLU A 114 -10.19 -6.68 -4.11
C GLU A 114 -8.77 -6.24 -4.44
N GLY A 115 -8.52 -4.93 -4.50
CA GLY A 115 -7.18 -4.39 -4.65
C GLY A 115 -6.31 -4.54 -3.41
N ILE A 116 -6.91 -4.84 -2.25
CA ILE A 116 -6.17 -5.06 -1.00
C ILE A 116 -6.66 -6.35 -0.36
N LEU A 117 -5.75 -7.30 -0.18
CA LEU A 117 -6.05 -8.62 0.35
C LEU A 117 -5.29 -8.86 1.66
N LEU A 118 -5.97 -9.44 2.64
CA LEU A 118 -5.38 -9.85 3.91
C LEU A 118 -5.19 -11.37 3.91
N HIS A 119 -3.95 -11.80 4.15
CA HIS A 119 -3.58 -13.21 4.21
C HIS A 119 -3.15 -13.59 5.63
N ILE A 120 -3.93 -14.44 6.27
CA ILE A 120 -3.61 -14.99 7.59
C ILE A 120 -3.32 -16.48 7.40
N PRO A 121 -2.08 -16.94 7.70
CA PRO A 121 -1.77 -18.38 7.57
C PRO A 121 -2.71 -19.23 8.42
N GLY A 122 -3.11 -20.38 7.89
CA GLY A 122 -4.01 -21.30 8.60
C GLY A 122 -3.44 -21.84 9.91
N ALA A 123 -2.10 -21.88 10.03
CA ALA A 123 -1.41 -22.32 11.24
C ALA A 123 -1.29 -21.21 12.31
N THR A 124 -1.65 -19.98 11.99
CA THR A 124 -1.54 -18.87 12.95
C THR A 124 -2.55 -19.04 14.08
N ALA A 125 -2.04 -19.06 15.31
CA ALA A 125 -2.88 -19.11 16.49
C ALA A 125 -3.60 -17.75 16.68
N LYS A 126 -4.90 -17.80 16.84
CA LYS A 126 -5.73 -16.58 16.97
C LYS A 126 -6.91 -16.82 17.91
N ASP A 127 -7.35 -15.74 18.54
CA ASP A 127 -8.55 -15.73 19.36
C ASP A 127 -9.70 -15.04 18.60
N ALA A 128 -10.93 -15.23 19.04
CA ALA A 128 -12.11 -14.65 18.43
C ALA A 128 -12.30 -13.21 18.92
N VAL A 129 -11.33 -12.35 18.64
CA VAL A 129 -11.30 -10.93 19.00
C VAL A 129 -10.83 -10.10 17.80
N GLU A 130 -11.01 -8.80 17.90
CA GLU A 130 -10.52 -7.88 16.87
C GLU A 130 -9.02 -7.65 17.00
N TYR A 131 -8.30 -7.78 15.91
CA TYR A 131 -6.89 -7.46 15.79
C TYR A 131 -6.72 -6.24 14.91
N ALA A 132 -5.76 -5.38 15.25
CA ALA A 132 -5.48 -4.18 14.48
C ALA A 132 -3.99 -4.03 14.21
N ALA A 133 -3.67 -3.43 13.08
CA ALA A 133 -2.31 -3.09 12.69
C ALA A 133 -2.27 -1.65 12.16
N THR A 134 -1.07 -1.08 12.13
CA THR A 134 -0.84 0.28 11.63
C THR A 134 0.03 0.22 10.38
N LEU A 135 -0.39 0.96 9.34
CA LEU A 135 0.45 1.26 8.19
C LEU A 135 1.17 2.58 8.45
N THR A 136 2.49 2.56 8.39
CA THR A 136 3.31 3.76 8.55
C THR A 136 3.91 4.13 7.20
N TRP A 137 3.60 5.33 6.73
CA TRP A 137 4.06 5.86 5.46
C TRP A 137 5.23 6.79 5.67
N GLU A 138 6.28 6.63 4.86
CA GLU A 138 7.47 7.46 4.91
C GLU A 138 7.81 7.95 3.50
N LEU A 139 7.96 9.27 3.36
CA LEU A 139 8.39 9.87 2.10
C LEU A 139 9.83 10.34 2.25
N ASN A 140 10.74 9.71 1.52
CA ASN A 140 12.14 10.12 1.43
C ASN A 140 12.32 11.07 0.25
N GLN A 141 13.09 12.14 0.46
CA GLN A 141 13.38 13.12 -0.59
C GLN A 141 14.56 12.72 -1.48
N SER A 142 15.06 11.51 -1.31
CA SER A 142 16.11 10.95 -2.16
C SER A 142 15.50 10.10 -3.26
N PRO A 143 16.15 10.01 -4.44
CA PRO A 143 15.67 9.14 -5.52
C PRO A 143 15.50 7.70 -5.06
N GLY A 144 14.50 7.04 -5.58
CA GLY A 144 14.22 5.65 -5.27
C GLY A 144 13.93 4.83 -6.51
N MET A 145 13.88 3.52 -6.35
CA MET A 145 13.63 2.55 -7.41
C MET A 145 12.46 1.66 -7.02
N ALA A 146 11.25 2.15 -7.23
CA ALA A 146 10.04 1.35 -7.10
C ALA A 146 9.72 0.68 -8.43
N GLY A 147 8.85 -0.32 -8.41
CA GLY A 147 8.39 -1.00 -9.61
C GLY A 147 9.28 -2.14 -10.06
N GLU A 148 10.42 -2.34 -9.43
CA GLU A 148 11.22 -3.54 -9.65
C GLU A 148 10.71 -4.65 -8.73
N THR A 149 10.66 -5.87 -9.28
CA THR A 149 10.38 -7.04 -8.48
C THR A 149 11.63 -7.34 -7.66
N ILE A 150 11.58 -7.02 -6.38
CA ILE A 150 12.66 -7.39 -5.45
C ILE A 150 12.38 -8.83 -5.03
N ASN A 151 13.21 -9.71 -5.49
CA ASN A 151 13.15 -11.11 -5.08
C ASN A 151 13.97 -11.32 -3.81
#